data_cef8409df659b840440d4c38e3d6d8a7
#
_entry.id   cef8409df659b840440d4c38e3d6d8a7
#
_cell.length_a   1.000
_cell.length_b   1.000
_cell.length_c   1.000
_cell.angle_alpha   90.00
_cell.angle_beta   90.00
_cell.angle_gamma   90.00
#
_symmetry.space_group_name_H-M   'P 1'
#
loop_
_entity.id
_entity.type
_entity.pdbx_description
1 polymer ?
#
loop_
_entity_poly.entity_id
_entity_poly.type
_entity_poly.pdbx_seq_one_letter_code
_entity_poly.pdbx_strand_id
1 'polypeptide(L)'
;MVVDCHIHMALDGGYWKDALARHKEAPDEQFIRKTLETYKSLGFTYLRDGGDRWDAGKRASELAPEYGLCYRTPLFPIYRKGHYGSFIGRGFETLNDFRALVSEVKARGGHFIKIMISGLMDFNRYGVLTDEPMPGALIRELTNIAHGEGFSIMAHANGDAAVRGAILAGIDSVEHGAYLTDETLQMLAESKTVWVPTLVTIGNLIGDARFPEEATRPLLAYQMAAVRKAADFGALIAPGSDAGAYRVFHGQGGLDELALLRRALGDAADEILARGTAEIEARF
;
A
#
# COMPACT_ATOMS: atom_id res chain seq x y z
N MET A 1 -9.56 18.11 -0.83
CA MET A 1 -8.37 17.60 -0.14
C MET A 1 -7.82 16.47 -0.98
N VAL A 2 -6.53 16.49 -1.33
CA VAL A 2 -5.89 15.41 -2.12
C VAL A 2 -5.04 14.59 -1.18
N VAL A 3 -5.21 13.26 -1.21
CA VAL A 3 -4.50 12.33 -0.32
C VAL A 3 -3.86 11.21 -1.13
N ASP A 4 -2.79 10.64 -0.62
CA ASP A 4 -2.17 9.42 -1.14
C ASP A 4 -1.97 8.44 0.01
N CYS A 5 -2.85 7.45 0.09
CA CYS A 5 -2.88 6.49 1.20
C CYS A 5 -1.87 5.33 1.04
N HIS A 6 -1.03 5.36 0.02
CA HIS A 6 0.03 4.37 -0.17
C HIS A 6 1.17 4.94 -1.01
N ILE A 7 2.29 5.22 -0.38
CA ILE A 7 3.54 5.62 -1.03
C ILE A 7 4.73 4.83 -0.45
N HIS A 8 5.89 4.91 -1.06
CA HIS A 8 7.17 4.41 -0.54
C HIS A 8 8.25 5.48 -0.67
N MET A 9 8.47 6.27 0.38
CA MET A 9 9.42 7.39 0.38
C MET A 9 10.85 6.97 0.01
N ALA A 10 11.26 5.76 0.34
CA ALA A 10 12.61 5.25 0.02
C ALA A 10 12.81 4.89 -1.46
N LEU A 11 11.75 4.86 -2.26
CA LEU A 11 11.76 4.53 -3.69
C LEU A 11 11.47 5.78 -4.53
N ASP A 12 11.72 5.75 -5.85
CA ASP A 12 11.59 6.93 -6.72
C ASP A 12 10.88 6.70 -8.06
N GLY A 13 10.28 5.53 -8.25
CA GLY A 13 9.63 5.14 -9.51
C GLY A 13 10.59 4.58 -10.56
N GLY A 14 11.88 4.55 -10.27
CA GLY A 14 12.94 3.96 -11.10
C GLY A 14 13.33 2.55 -10.70
N TYR A 15 14.63 2.23 -10.86
CA TYR A 15 15.15 0.94 -10.45
C TYR A 15 15.36 0.89 -8.93
N TRP A 16 14.64 0.03 -8.26
CA TRP A 16 14.55 -0.02 -6.81
C TRP A 16 15.91 -0.15 -6.08
N LYS A 17 16.91 -0.86 -6.67
CA LYS A 17 18.24 -1.01 -6.03
C LYS A 17 18.99 0.32 -5.97
N ASP A 18 18.88 1.13 -7.03
CA ASP A 18 19.54 2.44 -7.08
C ASP A 18 18.83 3.41 -6.12
N ALA A 19 17.53 3.39 -6.08
CA ALA A 19 16.73 4.19 -5.15
C ALA A 19 17.10 3.87 -3.69
N LEU A 20 17.12 2.58 -3.31
CA LEU A 20 17.47 2.17 -1.95
C LEU A 20 18.94 2.41 -1.60
N ALA A 21 19.86 2.33 -2.57
CA ALA A 21 21.28 2.64 -2.37
C ALA A 21 21.52 4.08 -1.89
N ARG A 22 20.65 5.01 -2.28
CA ARG A 22 20.68 6.43 -1.86
C ARG A 22 20.57 6.58 -0.33
N HIS A 23 19.84 5.69 0.34
CA HIS A 23 19.57 5.77 1.77
C HIS A 23 20.47 4.88 2.64
N LYS A 24 21.48 4.22 2.04
CA LYS A 24 22.27 3.16 2.70
C LYS A 24 23.02 3.65 3.95
N GLU A 25 23.65 4.82 3.86
CA GLU A 25 24.45 5.39 4.96
C GLU A 25 23.56 6.23 5.90
N ALA A 26 22.65 6.99 5.32
CA ALA A 26 21.65 7.79 6.00
C ALA A 26 20.51 8.12 5.04
N PRO A 27 19.30 8.47 5.54
CA PRO A 27 18.24 8.99 4.70
C PRO A 27 18.70 10.18 3.85
N ASP A 28 18.51 10.14 2.54
CA ASP A 28 18.80 11.27 1.66
C ASP A 28 17.77 12.39 1.89
N GLU A 29 18.11 13.32 2.78
CA GLU A 29 17.21 14.40 3.16
C GLU A 29 16.90 15.33 1.99
N GLN A 30 17.83 15.54 1.05
CA GLN A 30 17.58 16.39 -0.12
C GLN A 30 16.49 15.79 -1.02
N PHE A 31 16.56 14.48 -1.28
CA PHE A 31 15.53 13.76 -2.02
C PHE A 31 14.18 13.82 -1.29
N ILE A 32 14.16 13.56 0.02
CA ILE A 32 12.95 13.58 0.85
C ILE A 32 12.30 14.97 0.80
N ARG A 33 13.05 16.04 1.03
CA ARG A 33 12.53 17.42 0.99
C ARG A 33 11.96 17.78 -0.39
N LYS A 34 12.65 17.41 -1.47
CA LYS A 34 12.16 17.61 -2.83
C LYS A 34 10.85 16.86 -3.08
N THR A 35 10.74 15.64 -2.57
CA THR A 35 9.54 14.81 -2.69
C THR A 35 8.36 15.42 -1.92
N LEU A 36 8.57 15.85 -0.67
CA LEU A 36 7.53 16.52 0.12
C LEU A 36 7.07 17.84 -0.53
N GLU A 37 8.00 18.64 -1.07
CA GLU A 37 7.66 19.85 -1.82
C GLU A 37 6.82 19.54 -3.07
N THR A 38 7.13 18.44 -3.77
CA THR A 38 6.33 17.99 -4.93
C THR A 38 4.89 17.69 -4.50
N TYR A 39 4.68 16.90 -3.44
CA TYR A 39 3.34 16.61 -2.94
C TYR A 39 2.59 17.88 -2.52
N LYS A 40 3.25 18.78 -1.77
CA LYS A 40 2.69 20.07 -1.38
C LYS A 40 2.26 20.89 -2.59
N SER A 41 3.13 21.03 -3.61
CA SER A 41 2.87 21.82 -4.80
C SER A 41 1.69 21.31 -5.62
N LEU A 42 1.41 20.01 -5.55
CA LEU A 42 0.27 19.35 -6.19
C LEU A 42 -1.00 19.35 -5.32
N GLY A 43 -0.96 19.95 -4.13
CA GLY A 43 -2.12 20.09 -3.25
C GLY A 43 -2.46 18.89 -2.40
N PHE A 44 -1.53 17.95 -2.23
CA PHE A 44 -1.69 16.86 -1.27
C PHE A 44 -1.63 17.38 0.16
N THR A 45 -2.37 16.74 1.05
CA THR A 45 -2.45 17.10 2.47
C THR A 45 -2.16 15.92 3.41
N TYR A 46 -2.33 14.69 2.93
CA TYR A 46 -2.12 13.46 3.69
C TYR A 46 -1.35 12.44 2.85
N LEU A 47 -0.33 11.83 3.46
CA LEU A 47 0.50 10.78 2.89
C LEU A 47 0.63 9.62 3.87
N ARG A 48 0.42 8.37 3.41
CA ARG A 48 0.65 7.16 4.19
C ARG A 48 1.71 6.30 3.50
N ASP A 49 2.84 6.15 4.18
CA ASP A 49 4.03 5.46 3.69
C ASP A 49 3.99 3.96 3.99
N GLY A 50 4.53 3.14 3.09
CA GLY A 50 4.69 1.71 3.29
C GLY A 50 5.89 1.33 4.16
N GLY A 51 6.76 2.30 4.48
CA GLY A 51 7.94 2.12 5.31
C GLY A 51 9.16 1.54 4.59
N ASP A 52 10.29 1.64 5.26
CA ASP A 52 11.59 1.13 4.81
C ASP A 52 12.55 0.88 5.98
N ARG A 53 13.56 0.05 5.81
CA ARG A 53 14.53 -0.26 6.88
C ARG A 53 15.68 0.74 7.02
N TRP A 54 15.71 1.80 6.21
CA TRP A 54 16.75 2.85 6.20
C TRP A 54 16.29 4.17 6.79
N ASP A 55 15.09 4.21 7.36
CA ASP A 55 14.50 5.37 8.02
C ASP A 55 14.16 6.56 7.09
N ALA A 56 14.07 6.36 5.77
CA ALA A 56 13.66 7.41 4.86
C ALA A 56 12.22 7.88 5.15
N GLY A 57 11.28 6.94 5.34
CA GLY A 57 9.91 7.25 5.75
C GLY A 57 9.82 7.90 7.12
N LYS A 58 10.67 7.48 8.08
CA LYS A 58 10.76 8.12 9.39
C LYS A 58 11.22 9.58 9.25
N ARG A 59 12.31 9.80 8.50
CA ARG A 59 12.81 11.16 8.27
C ARG A 59 11.79 12.04 7.55
N ALA A 60 11.07 11.48 6.58
CA ALA A 60 9.96 12.17 5.92
C ALA A 60 8.86 12.60 6.89
N SER A 61 8.48 11.73 7.84
CA SER A 61 7.45 12.06 8.85
C SER A 61 7.87 13.19 9.78
N GLU A 62 9.17 13.31 10.08
CA GLU A 62 9.72 14.40 10.87
C GLU A 62 9.72 15.74 10.13
N LEU A 63 9.93 15.70 8.80
CA LEU A 63 10.02 16.88 7.94
C LEU A 63 8.67 17.34 7.38
N ALA A 64 7.71 16.44 7.22
CA ALA A 64 6.42 16.71 6.58
C ALA A 64 5.65 17.91 7.17
N PRO A 65 5.67 18.18 8.49
CA PRO A 65 5.00 19.36 9.05
C PRO A 65 5.53 20.69 8.51
N GLU A 66 6.81 20.78 8.09
CA GLU A 66 7.39 21.98 7.48
C GLU A 66 6.70 22.33 6.14
N TYR A 67 6.08 21.33 5.52
CA TYR A 67 5.35 21.44 4.25
C TYR A 67 3.82 21.49 4.42
N GLY A 68 3.31 21.43 5.67
CA GLY A 68 1.89 21.36 5.96
C GLY A 68 1.25 20.02 5.60
N LEU A 69 2.04 18.95 5.55
CA LEU A 69 1.60 17.60 5.22
C LEU A 69 1.40 16.77 6.49
N CYS A 70 0.28 16.05 6.57
CA CYS A 70 0.13 14.94 7.51
C CYS A 70 0.80 13.71 6.89
N TYR A 71 1.78 13.13 7.58
CA TYR A 71 2.54 11.98 7.10
C TYR A 71 2.49 10.85 8.11
N ARG A 72 2.10 9.66 7.69
CA ARG A 72 2.01 8.45 8.51
C ARG A 72 2.96 7.38 7.99
N THR A 73 3.73 6.77 8.89
CA THR A 73 4.69 5.72 8.54
C THR A 73 4.68 4.58 9.56
N PRO A 74 4.82 3.31 9.11
CA PRO A 74 5.03 2.16 9.99
C PRO A 74 6.49 2.00 10.40
N LEU A 75 7.36 2.90 10.00
CA LEU A 75 8.82 2.84 10.00
C LEU A 75 9.36 1.84 8.98
N PHE A 76 8.99 0.57 9.09
CA PHE A 76 9.38 -0.51 8.17
C PHE A 76 8.25 -1.52 7.99
N PRO A 77 8.12 -2.13 6.80
CA PRO A 77 7.21 -3.25 6.63
C PRO A 77 7.78 -4.51 7.27
N ILE A 78 6.89 -5.36 7.79
CA ILE A 78 7.24 -6.64 8.40
C ILE A 78 6.85 -7.78 7.44
N TYR A 79 7.76 -8.69 7.16
CA TYR A 79 7.53 -9.82 6.26
C TYR A 79 7.97 -11.14 6.91
N ARG A 80 7.37 -12.26 6.51
CA ARG A 80 7.82 -13.60 6.92
C ARG A 80 9.11 -13.95 6.20
N LYS A 81 10.18 -14.33 6.90
CA LYS A 81 11.46 -14.73 6.29
C LYS A 81 11.26 -15.85 5.27
N GLY A 82 11.98 -15.77 4.16
CA GLY A 82 11.80 -16.66 3.01
C GLY A 82 10.70 -16.24 2.03
N HIS A 83 9.91 -15.20 2.34
CA HIS A 83 8.82 -14.68 1.53
C HIS A 83 9.07 -13.25 1.05
N TYR A 84 8.10 -12.70 0.27
CA TYR A 84 8.17 -11.36 -0.29
C TYR A 84 8.29 -10.28 0.80
N GLY A 85 9.12 -9.25 0.55
CA GLY A 85 9.32 -8.08 1.43
C GLY A 85 10.77 -7.85 1.89
N SER A 86 11.68 -8.81 1.64
CA SER A 86 13.07 -8.75 2.13
C SER A 86 13.88 -7.57 1.58
N PHE A 87 13.49 -7.03 0.44
CA PHE A 87 14.21 -5.93 -0.21
C PHE A 87 14.06 -4.59 0.52
N ILE A 88 13.00 -4.39 1.31
CA ILE A 88 12.68 -3.13 1.98
C ILE A 88 12.33 -3.29 3.46
N GLY A 89 11.88 -4.48 3.88
CA GLY A 89 11.33 -4.73 5.21
C GLY A 89 12.27 -5.42 6.19
N ARG A 90 11.70 -5.76 7.35
CA ARG A 90 12.32 -6.57 8.40
C ARG A 90 11.59 -7.89 8.55
N GLY A 91 12.36 -8.99 8.63
CA GLY A 91 11.81 -10.34 8.60
C GLY A 91 11.61 -10.95 9.98
N PHE A 92 10.49 -11.67 10.17
CA PHE A 92 10.21 -12.51 11.33
C PHE A 92 10.17 -14.00 10.93
N GLU A 93 10.46 -14.89 11.86
CA GLU A 93 10.29 -16.35 11.75
C GLU A 93 9.24 -16.85 12.74
N THR A 94 9.24 -16.31 13.95
CA THR A 94 8.34 -16.70 15.04
C THR A 94 7.42 -15.55 15.44
N LEU A 95 6.32 -15.85 16.14
CA LEU A 95 5.46 -14.82 16.71
C LEU A 95 6.18 -13.93 17.72
N ASN A 96 7.21 -14.43 18.39
CA ASN A 96 8.03 -13.63 19.30
C ASN A 96 8.88 -12.61 18.55
N ASP A 97 9.44 -12.98 17.38
CA ASP A 97 10.14 -12.02 16.52
C ASP A 97 9.19 -10.93 16.06
N PHE A 98 7.96 -11.31 15.65
CA PHE A 98 6.95 -10.32 15.25
C PHE A 98 6.60 -9.36 16.40
N ARG A 99 6.37 -9.87 17.61
CA ARG A 99 6.13 -9.03 18.81
C ARG A 99 7.29 -8.07 19.07
N ALA A 100 8.52 -8.52 18.93
CA ALA A 100 9.70 -7.67 19.10
C ALA A 100 9.73 -6.54 18.06
N LEU A 101 9.39 -6.82 16.79
CA LEU A 101 9.31 -5.81 15.73
C LEU A 101 8.16 -4.81 15.98
N VAL A 102 6.99 -5.27 16.42
CA VAL A 102 5.87 -4.38 16.82
C VAL A 102 6.27 -3.49 17.99
N SER A 103 6.94 -4.04 18.99
CA SER A 103 7.47 -3.27 20.15
C SER A 103 8.50 -2.23 19.69
N GLU A 104 9.35 -2.56 18.71
CA GLU A 104 10.29 -1.60 18.14
C GLU A 104 9.57 -0.46 17.41
N VAL A 105 8.55 -0.75 16.60
CA VAL A 105 7.72 0.28 15.95
C VAL A 105 7.13 1.22 16.99
N LYS A 106 6.58 0.67 18.10
CA LYS A 106 6.02 1.44 19.20
C LYS A 106 7.05 2.34 19.88
N ALA A 107 8.20 1.77 20.22
CA ALA A 107 9.27 2.49 20.92
C ALA A 107 9.88 3.62 20.06
N ARG A 108 9.86 3.48 18.74
CA ARG A 108 10.43 4.44 17.79
C ARG A 108 9.39 5.43 17.24
N GLY A 109 8.13 5.36 17.69
CA GLY A 109 7.06 6.29 17.31
C GLY A 109 6.48 6.06 15.92
N GLY A 110 6.47 4.80 15.45
CA GLY A 110 5.72 4.44 14.24
C GLY A 110 4.21 4.56 14.48
N HIS A 111 3.46 4.85 13.44
CA HIS A 111 2.05 5.17 13.55
C HIS A 111 1.14 3.94 13.44
N PHE A 112 1.57 2.92 12.71
CA PHE A 112 0.81 1.69 12.42
C PHE A 112 1.76 0.54 12.06
N ILE A 113 1.23 -0.66 11.83
CA ILE A 113 2.00 -1.82 11.39
C ILE A 113 1.73 -2.08 9.91
N LYS A 114 2.79 -2.21 9.09
CA LYS A 114 2.71 -2.72 7.71
C LYS A 114 3.17 -4.16 7.68
N ILE A 115 2.37 -5.05 7.07
CA ILE A 115 2.73 -6.46 6.85
C ILE A 115 2.65 -6.85 5.37
N MET A 116 3.53 -7.78 4.95
CA MET A 116 3.51 -8.38 3.62
C MET A 116 2.94 -9.78 3.75
N ILE A 117 1.74 -10.02 3.22
CA ILE A 117 1.03 -11.30 3.39
C ILE A 117 0.94 -12.14 2.11
N SER A 118 1.39 -11.61 0.98
CA SER A 118 1.49 -12.34 -0.30
C SER A 118 2.66 -11.82 -1.14
N GLY A 119 2.90 -12.47 -2.28
CA GLY A 119 3.77 -11.94 -3.33
C GLY A 119 3.13 -10.85 -4.18
N LEU A 120 3.89 -10.41 -5.19
CA LEU A 120 3.41 -9.48 -6.23
C LEU A 120 2.57 -10.22 -7.27
N MET A 121 1.79 -9.47 -8.06
CA MET A 121 1.30 -9.95 -9.34
C MET A 121 2.47 -10.23 -10.28
N ASP A 122 2.40 -11.30 -11.06
CA ASP A 122 3.30 -11.50 -12.19
C ASP A 122 2.74 -10.77 -13.40
N PHE A 123 3.30 -9.61 -13.74
CA PHE A 123 2.83 -8.79 -14.85
C PHE A 123 3.02 -9.43 -16.24
N ASN A 124 3.73 -10.57 -16.33
CA ASN A 124 3.89 -11.33 -17.58
C ASN A 124 2.91 -12.51 -17.66
N ARG A 125 2.31 -12.92 -16.54
CA ARG A 125 1.41 -14.10 -16.47
C ARG A 125 0.17 -13.77 -15.64
N TYR A 126 -0.94 -13.62 -16.34
CA TYR A 126 -2.23 -13.33 -15.70
C TYR A 126 -2.61 -14.39 -14.64
N GLY A 127 -3.11 -13.96 -13.49
CA GLY A 127 -3.56 -14.83 -12.41
C GLY A 127 -2.45 -15.44 -11.55
N VAL A 128 -1.18 -15.14 -11.82
CA VAL A 128 -0.02 -15.70 -11.11
C VAL A 128 0.53 -14.70 -10.10
N LEU A 129 0.85 -15.18 -8.89
CA LEU A 129 1.59 -14.44 -7.87
C LEU A 129 3.04 -14.93 -7.81
N THR A 130 3.95 -14.02 -7.45
CA THR A 130 5.40 -14.33 -7.33
C THR A 130 5.76 -15.11 -6.06
N ASP A 131 4.85 -15.17 -5.09
CA ASP A 131 5.01 -15.87 -3.82
C ASP A 131 3.63 -16.29 -3.26
N GLU A 132 3.60 -17.36 -2.47
CA GLU A 132 2.37 -17.87 -1.89
C GLU A 132 1.82 -16.96 -0.78
N PRO A 133 0.49 -16.90 -0.61
CA PRO A 133 -0.13 -16.13 0.45
C PRO A 133 0.18 -16.75 1.82
N MET A 134 0.32 -15.88 2.82
CA MET A 134 0.47 -16.30 4.21
C MET A 134 -0.80 -17.03 4.69
N PRO A 135 -0.67 -18.15 5.47
CA PRO A 135 -1.84 -18.84 6.01
C PRO A 135 -2.73 -17.93 6.85
N GLY A 136 -4.05 -17.98 6.64
CA GLY A 136 -5.02 -17.11 7.33
C GLY A 136 -4.98 -17.21 8.87
N ALA A 137 -4.65 -18.39 9.42
CA ALA A 137 -4.45 -18.54 10.86
C ALA A 137 -3.27 -17.67 11.37
N LEU A 138 -2.15 -17.63 10.62
CA LEU A 138 -1.02 -16.78 10.96
C LEU A 138 -1.37 -15.29 10.82
N ILE A 139 -2.05 -14.90 9.74
CA ILE A 139 -2.52 -13.50 9.56
C ILE A 139 -3.32 -13.06 10.79
N ARG A 140 -4.22 -13.91 11.28
CA ARG A 140 -5.05 -13.62 12.47
C ARG A 140 -4.20 -13.43 13.73
N GLU A 141 -3.18 -14.28 13.96
CA GLU A 141 -2.27 -14.13 15.11
C GLU A 141 -1.49 -12.82 15.04
N LEU A 142 -0.97 -12.44 13.85
CA LEU A 142 -0.24 -11.19 13.66
C LEU A 142 -1.18 -9.98 13.91
N THR A 143 -2.42 -10.06 13.41
CA THR A 143 -3.44 -9.02 13.60
C THR A 143 -3.77 -8.84 15.09
N ASN A 144 -4.01 -9.94 15.81
CA ASN A 144 -4.27 -9.89 17.26
C ASN A 144 -3.12 -9.26 18.05
N ILE A 145 -1.87 -9.56 17.66
CA ILE A 145 -0.69 -8.96 18.32
C ILE A 145 -0.64 -7.44 18.06
N ALA A 146 -0.78 -7.00 16.82
CA ALA A 146 -0.71 -5.57 16.48
C ALA A 146 -1.86 -4.77 17.10
N HIS A 147 -3.11 -5.26 16.97
CA HIS A 147 -4.27 -4.63 17.60
C HIS A 147 -4.17 -4.61 19.13
N GLY A 148 -3.63 -5.68 19.75
CA GLY A 148 -3.40 -5.73 21.20
C GLY A 148 -2.39 -4.68 21.69
N GLU A 149 -1.48 -4.22 20.82
CA GLU A 149 -0.55 -3.12 21.08
C GLU A 149 -1.11 -1.73 20.69
N GLY A 150 -2.35 -1.68 20.19
CA GLY A 150 -3.06 -0.45 19.79
C GLY A 150 -2.77 0.04 18.38
N PHE A 151 -2.21 -0.81 17.50
CA PHE A 151 -1.88 -0.44 16.12
C PHE A 151 -2.91 -0.95 15.12
N SER A 152 -3.28 -0.10 14.16
CA SER A 152 -3.92 -0.53 12.92
C SER A 152 -2.92 -1.21 11.99
N ILE A 153 -3.42 -2.01 11.03
CA ILE A 153 -2.59 -2.79 10.11
C ILE A 153 -2.89 -2.43 8.66
N MET A 154 -1.84 -2.09 7.93
CA MET A 154 -1.79 -1.96 6.48
C MET A 154 -1.19 -3.24 5.89
N ALA A 155 -1.90 -3.96 5.02
CA ALA A 155 -1.43 -5.23 4.47
C ALA A 155 -1.22 -5.17 2.95
N HIS A 156 0.02 -5.43 2.48
CA HIS A 156 0.22 -5.84 1.09
C HIS A 156 -0.41 -7.21 0.89
N ALA A 157 -1.41 -7.30 0.01
CA ALA A 157 -2.17 -8.52 -0.22
C ALA A 157 -2.62 -8.62 -1.69
N ASN A 158 -2.16 -9.63 -2.39
CA ASN A 158 -2.63 -9.99 -3.72
C ASN A 158 -3.16 -11.43 -3.72
N GLY A 159 -4.15 -11.67 -4.57
CA GLY A 159 -4.83 -12.95 -4.68
C GLY A 159 -5.97 -13.11 -3.68
N ASP A 160 -7.00 -13.80 -4.13
CA ASP A 160 -8.27 -13.98 -3.40
C ASP A 160 -8.05 -14.54 -2.00
N ALA A 161 -7.23 -15.60 -1.86
CA ALA A 161 -6.97 -16.25 -0.57
C ALA A 161 -6.31 -15.31 0.46
N ALA A 162 -5.35 -14.46 0.02
CA ALA A 162 -4.69 -13.50 0.91
C ALA A 162 -5.67 -12.44 1.41
N VAL A 163 -6.47 -11.86 0.50
CA VAL A 163 -7.43 -10.80 0.83
C VAL A 163 -8.55 -11.34 1.71
N ARG A 164 -9.10 -12.53 1.43
CA ARG A 164 -10.07 -13.20 2.32
C ARG A 164 -9.50 -13.43 3.71
N GLY A 165 -8.25 -13.93 3.78
CA GLY A 165 -7.54 -14.11 5.05
C GLY A 165 -7.38 -12.81 5.83
N ALA A 166 -7.05 -11.70 5.15
CA ALA A 166 -6.93 -10.37 5.72
C ALA A 166 -8.27 -9.88 6.30
N ILE A 167 -9.36 -9.98 5.51
CA ILE A 167 -10.71 -9.56 5.93
C ILE A 167 -11.14 -10.36 7.17
N LEU A 168 -11.02 -11.69 7.14
CA LEU A 168 -11.40 -12.57 8.24
C LEU A 168 -10.55 -12.37 9.50
N ALA A 169 -9.34 -11.87 9.36
CA ALA A 169 -8.47 -11.50 10.47
C ALA A 169 -8.76 -10.11 11.04
N GLY A 170 -9.55 -9.27 10.34
CA GLY A 170 -9.88 -7.91 10.76
C GLY A 170 -8.77 -6.90 10.44
N ILE A 171 -8.02 -7.09 9.38
CA ILE A 171 -7.01 -6.13 8.91
C ILE A 171 -7.68 -4.80 8.50
N ASP A 172 -7.07 -3.67 8.86
CA ASP A 172 -7.67 -2.35 8.71
C ASP A 172 -7.62 -1.84 7.28
N SER A 173 -6.54 -2.11 6.52
CA SER A 173 -6.50 -1.84 5.08
C SER A 173 -5.75 -2.91 4.29
N VAL A 174 -6.29 -3.22 3.10
CA VAL A 174 -5.71 -4.10 2.10
C VAL A 174 -5.22 -3.25 0.92
N GLU A 175 -3.96 -3.44 0.56
CA GLU A 175 -3.31 -2.75 -0.54
C GLU A 175 -3.25 -3.68 -1.76
N HIS A 176 -3.42 -3.13 -2.95
CA HIS A 176 -3.46 -3.80 -4.25
C HIS A 176 -4.71 -4.67 -4.46
N GLY A 177 -4.80 -5.85 -3.86
CA GLY A 177 -5.99 -6.70 -3.94
C GLY A 177 -6.25 -7.22 -5.36
N ALA A 178 -5.26 -7.81 -6.03
CA ALA A 178 -5.44 -8.37 -7.37
C ALA A 178 -6.19 -9.70 -7.35
N TYR A 179 -6.91 -10.00 -8.45
CA TYR A 179 -7.57 -11.29 -8.72
C TYR A 179 -8.64 -11.69 -7.70
N LEU A 180 -9.44 -10.74 -7.24
CA LEU A 180 -10.51 -11.00 -6.28
C LEU A 180 -11.76 -11.58 -6.93
N THR A 181 -12.35 -12.60 -6.30
CA THR A 181 -13.66 -13.11 -6.69
C THR A 181 -14.77 -12.18 -6.23
N ASP A 182 -15.96 -12.33 -6.81
CA ASP A 182 -17.15 -11.57 -6.41
C ASP A 182 -17.48 -11.77 -4.93
N GLU A 183 -17.30 -12.99 -4.42
CA GLU A 183 -17.50 -13.31 -3.01
C GLU A 183 -16.56 -12.48 -2.12
N THR A 184 -15.29 -12.37 -2.49
CA THR A 184 -14.33 -11.58 -1.72
C THR A 184 -14.61 -10.08 -1.82
N LEU A 185 -15.07 -9.58 -2.98
CA LEU A 185 -15.52 -8.19 -3.13
C LEU A 185 -16.73 -7.88 -2.23
N GLN A 186 -17.68 -8.82 -2.11
CA GLN A 186 -18.80 -8.69 -1.19
C GLN A 186 -18.35 -8.72 0.28
N MET A 187 -17.43 -9.63 0.63
CA MET A 187 -16.83 -9.66 1.98
C MET A 187 -16.12 -8.34 2.34
N LEU A 188 -15.43 -7.68 1.38
CA LEU A 188 -14.88 -6.34 1.60
C LEU A 188 -15.97 -5.34 1.96
N ALA A 189 -17.08 -5.35 1.24
CA ALA A 189 -18.20 -4.44 1.48
C ALA A 189 -18.88 -4.68 2.84
N GLU A 190 -18.95 -5.92 3.30
CA GLU A 190 -19.52 -6.31 4.60
C GLU A 190 -18.54 -6.11 5.77
N SER A 191 -17.27 -5.79 5.48
CA SER A 191 -16.22 -5.61 6.47
C SER A 191 -15.95 -4.12 6.78
N LYS A 192 -15.05 -3.88 7.72
CA LYS A 192 -14.48 -2.55 7.98
C LYS A 192 -13.14 -2.33 7.28
N THR A 193 -12.65 -3.31 6.54
CA THR A 193 -11.37 -3.23 5.82
C THR A 193 -11.48 -2.21 4.69
N VAL A 194 -10.56 -1.27 4.64
CA VAL A 194 -10.46 -0.31 3.53
C VAL A 194 -9.61 -0.91 2.41
N TRP A 195 -10.10 -0.88 1.19
CA TRP A 195 -9.32 -1.30 0.03
C TRP A 195 -8.62 -0.11 -0.63
N VAL A 196 -7.29 -0.23 -0.83
CA VAL A 196 -6.45 0.73 -1.54
C VAL A 196 -5.91 0.03 -2.80
N PRO A 197 -6.57 0.16 -3.96
CA PRO A 197 -6.35 -0.75 -5.10
C PRO A 197 -5.09 -0.48 -5.91
N THR A 198 -4.47 0.69 -5.79
CA THR A 198 -3.22 1.07 -6.48
C THR A 198 -3.22 0.76 -8.00
N LEU A 199 -4.30 1.12 -8.70
CA LEU A 199 -4.50 0.85 -10.13
C LEU A 199 -3.35 1.36 -11.01
N VAL A 200 -2.74 2.45 -10.60
CA VAL A 200 -1.65 3.12 -11.32
C VAL A 200 -0.41 2.23 -11.45
N THR A 201 -0.18 1.30 -10.52
CA THR A 201 0.93 0.32 -10.61
C THR A 201 0.83 -0.58 -11.83
N ILE A 202 -0.38 -0.80 -12.33
CA ILE A 202 -0.64 -1.51 -13.58
C ILE A 202 -0.73 -0.51 -14.74
N GLY A 203 -1.46 0.61 -14.52
CA GLY A 203 -1.74 1.62 -15.54
C GLY A 203 -0.48 2.21 -16.17
N ASN A 204 0.52 2.52 -15.36
CA ASN A 204 1.77 3.13 -15.83
C ASN A 204 2.76 2.14 -16.48
N LEU A 205 2.45 0.82 -16.47
CA LEU A 205 3.21 -0.18 -17.21
C LEU A 205 2.73 -0.32 -18.68
N ILE A 206 1.55 0.20 -19.00
CA ILE A 206 1.02 0.14 -20.37
C ILE A 206 1.90 1.01 -21.28
N GLY A 207 2.46 0.41 -22.33
CA GLY A 207 3.41 1.06 -23.25
C GLY A 207 4.88 0.98 -22.82
N ASP A 208 5.18 0.39 -21.65
CA ASP A 208 6.56 0.09 -21.25
C ASP A 208 7.03 -1.21 -21.91
N ALA A 209 8.16 -1.16 -22.64
CA ALA A 209 8.69 -2.30 -23.41
C ALA A 209 9.04 -3.54 -22.55
N ARG A 210 9.14 -3.40 -21.22
CA ARG A 210 9.41 -4.53 -20.30
C ARG A 210 8.19 -5.41 -20.06
N PHE A 211 6.98 -4.90 -20.34
CA PHE A 211 5.73 -5.58 -20.02
C PHE A 211 4.84 -5.64 -21.26
N PRO A 212 4.35 -6.83 -21.62
CA PRO A 212 3.50 -6.98 -22.80
C PRO A 212 2.14 -6.30 -22.58
N GLU A 213 1.73 -5.46 -23.52
CA GLU A 213 0.45 -4.75 -23.44
C GLU A 213 -0.76 -5.71 -23.44
N GLU A 214 -0.63 -6.85 -24.09
CA GLU A 214 -1.63 -7.92 -24.10
C GLU A 214 -1.86 -8.53 -22.72
N ALA A 215 -0.92 -8.37 -21.78
CA ALA A 215 -1.10 -8.78 -20.38
C ALA A 215 -1.54 -7.61 -19.49
N THR A 216 -0.92 -6.43 -19.62
CA THR A 216 -1.17 -5.31 -18.72
C THR A 216 -2.52 -4.63 -18.95
N ARG A 217 -2.97 -4.47 -20.22
CA ARG A 217 -4.28 -3.84 -20.51
C ARG A 217 -5.47 -4.65 -19.97
N PRO A 218 -5.58 -5.98 -20.21
CA PRO A 218 -6.65 -6.78 -19.60
C PRO A 218 -6.59 -6.79 -18.07
N LEU A 219 -5.38 -6.81 -17.49
CA LEU A 219 -5.21 -6.78 -16.04
C LEU A 219 -5.74 -5.46 -15.43
N LEU A 220 -5.41 -4.32 -16.03
CA LEU A 220 -5.96 -3.03 -15.59
C LEU A 220 -7.49 -3.00 -15.74
N ALA A 221 -8.02 -3.45 -16.87
CA ALA A 221 -9.45 -3.49 -17.11
C ALA A 221 -10.18 -4.37 -16.08
N TYR A 222 -9.62 -5.54 -15.77
CA TYR A 222 -10.13 -6.43 -14.74
C TYR A 222 -10.12 -5.74 -13.36
N GLN A 223 -9.00 -5.15 -12.96
CA GLN A 223 -8.87 -4.50 -11.64
C GLN A 223 -9.83 -3.31 -11.51
N MET A 224 -9.99 -2.49 -12.56
CA MET A 224 -10.98 -1.41 -12.59
C MET A 224 -12.41 -1.91 -12.47
N ALA A 225 -12.75 -3.02 -13.13
CA ALA A 225 -14.07 -3.64 -13.01
C ALA A 225 -14.31 -4.19 -11.60
N ALA A 226 -13.30 -4.78 -10.97
CA ALA A 226 -13.38 -5.24 -9.58
C ALA A 226 -13.58 -4.06 -8.61
N VAL A 227 -12.88 -2.93 -8.81
CA VAL A 227 -13.07 -1.69 -8.03
C VAL A 227 -14.50 -1.17 -8.16
N ARG A 228 -15.03 -1.11 -9.39
CA ARG A 228 -16.43 -0.70 -9.62
C ARG A 228 -17.40 -1.61 -8.87
N LYS A 229 -17.23 -2.92 -9.02
CA LYS A 229 -18.12 -3.91 -8.41
C LYS A 229 -18.07 -3.87 -6.87
N ALA A 230 -16.88 -3.72 -6.28
CA ALA A 230 -16.75 -3.54 -4.84
C ALA A 230 -17.47 -2.28 -4.35
N ALA A 231 -17.38 -1.19 -5.10
CA ALA A 231 -18.09 0.05 -4.79
C ALA A 231 -19.62 -0.13 -4.88
N ASP A 232 -20.11 -0.84 -5.90
CA ASP A 232 -21.54 -1.15 -6.06
C ASP A 232 -22.07 -2.01 -4.89
N PHE A 233 -21.24 -2.86 -4.30
CA PHE A 233 -21.54 -3.58 -3.06
C PHE A 233 -21.44 -2.72 -1.79
N GLY A 234 -20.82 -1.55 -1.86
CA GLY A 234 -20.67 -0.61 -0.74
C GLY A 234 -19.32 -0.66 -0.02
N ALA A 235 -18.29 -1.28 -0.60
CA ALA A 235 -16.96 -1.37 0.01
C ALA A 235 -16.35 0.01 0.29
N LEU A 236 -15.50 0.06 1.31
CA LEU A 236 -14.66 1.23 1.61
C LEU A 236 -13.44 1.22 0.68
N ILE A 237 -13.29 2.25 -0.15
CA ILE A 237 -12.19 2.38 -1.11
C ILE A 237 -11.49 3.72 -0.90
N ALA A 238 -10.17 3.71 -0.75
CA ALA A 238 -9.37 4.92 -0.62
C ALA A 238 -8.30 5.00 -1.71
N PRO A 239 -7.91 6.23 -2.16
CA PRO A 239 -6.86 6.39 -3.15
C PRO A 239 -5.49 6.18 -2.53
N GLY A 240 -4.62 5.46 -3.23
CA GLY A 240 -3.22 5.28 -2.89
C GLY A 240 -2.47 4.76 -4.11
N SER A 241 -1.34 5.40 -4.41
CA SER A 241 -0.67 5.20 -5.69
C SER A 241 0.39 4.12 -5.69
N ASP A 242 0.92 3.75 -4.52
CA ASP A 242 2.17 2.99 -4.41
C ASP A 242 3.36 3.76 -5.04
N ALA A 243 3.34 5.11 -4.94
CA ALA A 243 4.40 5.96 -5.48
C ALA A 243 5.77 5.54 -4.92
N GLY A 244 6.73 5.45 -5.83
CA GLY A 244 8.03 4.83 -5.61
C GLY A 244 8.14 3.47 -6.30
N ALA A 245 7.05 2.75 -6.53
CA ALA A 245 7.05 1.57 -7.38
C ALA A 245 7.47 1.93 -8.83
N TYR A 246 7.95 0.94 -9.58
CA TYR A 246 8.44 1.18 -10.93
C TYR A 246 7.40 1.90 -11.81
N ARG A 247 7.80 3.03 -12.41
CA ARG A 247 6.98 3.95 -13.23
C ARG A 247 5.91 4.73 -12.46
N VAL A 248 5.86 4.64 -11.14
CA VAL A 248 4.93 5.42 -10.31
C VAL A 248 5.72 6.50 -9.57
N PHE A 249 5.73 7.71 -10.12
CA PHE A 249 6.49 8.83 -9.57
C PHE A 249 5.74 9.54 -8.45
N HIS A 250 6.45 10.02 -7.45
CA HIS A 250 5.88 10.76 -6.33
C HIS A 250 5.06 11.98 -6.79
N GLY A 251 3.89 12.14 -6.20
CA GLY A 251 2.93 13.18 -6.55
C GLY A 251 2.14 12.88 -7.81
N GLN A 252 2.82 12.73 -8.97
CA GLN A 252 2.15 12.42 -10.23
C GLN A 252 1.41 11.07 -10.17
N GLY A 253 2.03 10.05 -9.56
CA GLY A 253 1.39 8.74 -9.37
C GLY A 253 0.07 8.83 -8.62
N GLY A 254 -0.01 9.69 -7.59
CA GLY A 254 -1.27 9.93 -6.88
C GLY A 254 -2.35 10.58 -7.74
N LEU A 255 -1.97 11.52 -8.61
CA LEU A 255 -2.91 12.12 -9.57
C LEU A 255 -3.36 11.11 -10.64
N ASP A 256 -2.45 10.27 -11.14
CA ASP A 256 -2.76 9.21 -12.10
C ASP A 256 -3.69 8.17 -11.48
N GLU A 257 -3.48 7.78 -10.21
CA GLU A 257 -4.37 6.88 -9.47
C GLU A 257 -5.77 7.47 -9.34
N LEU A 258 -5.89 8.73 -8.93
CA LEU A 258 -7.19 9.42 -8.85
C LEU A 258 -7.91 9.45 -10.20
N ALA A 259 -7.19 9.65 -11.29
CA ALA A 259 -7.77 9.63 -12.64
C ALA A 259 -8.30 8.23 -13.01
N LEU A 260 -7.56 7.16 -12.68
CA LEU A 260 -7.98 5.77 -12.91
C LEU A 260 -9.19 5.39 -12.03
N LEU A 261 -9.18 5.77 -10.75
CA LEU A 261 -10.29 5.54 -9.84
C LEU A 261 -11.56 6.27 -10.28
N ARG A 262 -11.46 7.54 -10.68
CA ARG A 262 -12.62 8.27 -11.24
C ARG A 262 -13.15 7.61 -12.50
N ARG A 263 -12.28 7.11 -13.37
CA ARG A 263 -12.71 6.36 -14.56
C ARG A 263 -13.40 5.04 -14.20
N ALA A 264 -12.95 4.35 -13.15
CA ALA A 264 -13.55 3.11 -12.69
C ALA A 264 -14.91 3.36 -11.99
N LEU A 265 -14.99 4.36 -11.13
CA LEU A 265 -16.14 4.61 -10.24
C LEU A 265 -17.20 5.53 -10.84
N GLY A 266 -16.86 6.32 -11.88
CA GLY A 266 -17.80 7.28 -12.51
C GLY A 266 -18.15 8.45 -11.60
N ASP A 267 -19.37 8.98 -11.71
CA ASP A 267 -19.83 10.20 -11.04
C ASP A 267 -19.80 10.11 -9.50
N ALA A 268 -19.91 8.92 -8.94
CA ALA A 268 -19.86 8.69 -7.49
C ALA A 268 -18.44 8.62 -6.91
N ALA A 269 -17.39 8.75 -7.73
CA ALA A 269 -16.01 8.54 -7.33
C ALA A 269 -15.59 9.37 -6.12
N ASP A 270 -15.85 10.69 -6.17
CA ASP A 270 -15.39 11.61 -5.13
C ASP A 270 -16.05 11.33 -3.76
N GLU A 271 -17.33 10.92 -3.73
CA GLU A 271 -18.03 10.52 -2.51
C GLU A 271 -17.49 9.21 -1.95
N ILE A 272 -17.32 8.18 -2.81
CA ILE A 272 -16.78 6.86 -2.41
C ILE A 272 -15.38 7.01 -1.83
N LEU A 273 -14.51 7.74 -2.53
CA LEU A 273 -13.12 7.93 -2.12
C LEU A 273 -13.00 8.78 -0.85
N ALA A 274 -13.86 9.81 -0.68
CA ALA A 274 -13.89 10.60 0.54
C ALA A 274 -14.26 9.75 1.77
N ARG A 275 -15.24 8.82 1.62
CA ARG A 275 -15.62 7.90 2.70
C ARG A 275 -14.47 6.97 3.08
N GLY A 276 -13.79 6.35 2.12
CA GLY A 276 -12.64 5.48 2.39
C GLY A 276 -11.45 6.24 2.98
N THR A 277 -11.18 7.46 2.48
CA THR A 277 -10.13 8.34 3.01
C THR A 277 -10.38 8.68 4.49
N ALA A 278 -11.61 9.06 4.85
CA ALA A 278 -11.95 9.38 6.23
C ALA A 278 -11.68 8.20 7.18
N GLU A 279 -11.96 6.97 6.74
CA GLU A 279 -11.66 5.77 7.52
C GLU A 279 -10.14 5.52 7.67
N ILE A 280 -9.35 5.80 6.62
CA ILE A 280 -7.88 5.73 6.72
C ILE A 280 -7.35 6.78 7.69
N GLU A 281 -7.75 8.04 7.53
CA GLU A 281 -7.28 9.14 8.40
C GLU A 281 -7.66 8.92 9.88
N ALA A 282 -8.81 8.29 10.14
CA ALA A 282 -9.28 8.01 11.50
C ALA A 282 -8.54 6.86 12.20
N ARG A 283 -7.97 5.92 11.42
CA ARG A 283 -7.35 4.70 11.96
C ARG A 283 -5.83 4.73 11.95
N PHE A 284 -5.23 5.47 11.02
CA PHE A 284 -3.78 5.52 10.77
C PHE A 284 -3.21 6.90 11.07
#